data_dab845d353a10e29aab1fb15094526fa
#
_entry.id   dab845d353a10e29aab1fb15094526fa
#
_cell.length_a   1.000
_cell.length_b   1.000
_cell.length_c   1.000
_cell.angle_alpha   90.00
_cell.angle_beta   90.00
_cell.angle_gamma   90.00
#
_symmetry.space_group_name_H-M   'P 1'
#
loop_
_entity.id
_entity.type
_entity.pdbx_description
1 polymer ?
#
loop_
_entity_poly.entity_id
_entity_poly.type
_entity_poly.pdbx_seq_one_letter_code
_entity_poly.pdbx_strand_id
1 'polypeptide(L)'
;MKGKPLEMSLLFDFYGETLTEKQRELFDLYYNEDLSLAEIAEHAGITRQGVRDSIKRAEHALGEMESKLGLVARYGDTERCAGELREEVSRLLALNTDTLHSPEAEAIADRMTALLDQLRQEA
;
A
#
# COMPACT_ATOMS: atom_id res chain seq x y z
N MET A 1 -4.31 12.61 16.33
CA MET A 1 -5.55 11.84 16.42
C MET A 1 -5.23 10.37 16.39
N LYS A 2 -5.60 9.68 17.44
CA LYS A 2 -5.38 8.26 17.51
C LYS A 2 -6.25 7.55 16.50
N GLY A 3 -5.74 6.50 15.91
CA GLY A 3 -6.54 5.67 15.03
C GLY A 3 -6.68 6.19 13.61
N LYS A 4 -5.73 6.99 13.15
CA LYS A 4 -5.68 7.31 11.73
C LYS A 4 -5.53 6.00 10.98
N PRO A 5 -6.49 5.62 10.12
CA PRO A 5 -6.47 4.30 9.51
C PRO A 5 -5.28 4.14 8.56
N LEU A 6 -4.56 3.03 8.70
CA LEU A 6 -3.50 2.69 7.75
C LEU A 6 -4.05 2.60 6.33
N GLU A 7 -5.30 2.16 6.22
CA GLU A 7 -6.02 2.08 4.97
C GLU A 7 -6.02 3.40 4.19
N MET A 8 -6.16 4.53 4.88
CA MET A 8 -6.14 5.84 4.23
C MET A 8 -4.79 6.16 3.62
N SER A 9 -3.69 5.73 4.25
CA SER A 9 -2.36 5.91 3.68
C SER A 9 -2.19 5.11 2.40
N LEU A 10 -2.72 3.89 2.35
CA LEU A 10 -2.71 3.07 1.14
C LEU A 10 -3.53 3.70 0.02
N LEU A 11 -4.72 4.22 0.35
CA LEU A 11 -5.55 4.90 -0.62
C LEU A 11 -4.83 6.12 -1.21
N PHE A 12 -4.13 6.85 -0.36
CA PHE A 12 -3.36 8.00 -0.79
C PHE A 12 -2.21 7.58 -1.73
N ASP A 13 -1.53 6.48 -1.40
CA ASP A 13 -0.44 5.99 -2.23
C ASP A 13 -0.92 5.63 -3.63
N PHE A 14 -2.11 5.02 -3.74
CA PHE A 14 -2.67 4.61 -5.02
C PHE A 14 -3.35 5.74 -5.78
N TYR A 15 -4.08 6.59 -5.08
CA TYR A 15 -4.97 7.57 -5.71
C TYR A 15 -4.66 9.03 -5.40
N GLY A 16 -3.60 9.30 -4.64
CA GLY A 16 -3.28 10.66 -4.21
C GLY A 16 -3.11 11.64 -5.35
N GLU A 17 -2.65 11.16 -6.50
CA GLU A 17 -2.46 11.99 -7.70
C GLU A 17 -3.78 12.58 -8.22
N THR A 18 -4.92 11.98 -7.84
CA THR A 18 -6.23 12.46 -8.28
C THR A 18 -6.74 13.61 -7.40
N LEU A 19 -6.11 13.87 -6.28
CA LEU A 19 -6.48 14.96 -5.40
C LEU A 19 -5.96 16.28 -5.93
N THR A 20 -6.60 17.39 -5.52
CA THR A 20 -6.04 18.71 -5.80
C THR A 20 -4.71 18.83 -5.05
N GLU A 21 -3.86 19.73 -5.52
CA GLU A 21 -2.57 19.96 -4.87
C GLU A 21 -2.73 20.31 -3.39
N LYS A 22 -3.68 21.17 -3.08
CA LYS A 22 -3.94 21.58 -1.70
C LYS A 22 -4.47 20.43 -0.84
N GLN A 23 -5.40 19.63 -1.37
CA GLN A 23 -5.91 18.47 -0.66
C GLN A 23 -4.80 17.46 -0.37
N ARG A 24 -3.95 17.22 -1.36
CA ARG A 24 -2.83 16.30 -1.24
C ARG A 24 -1.86 16.78 -0.17
N GLU A 25 -1.53 18.06 -0.17
CA GLU A 25 -0.62 18.64 0.82
C GLU A 25 -1.15 18.50 2.24
N LEU A 26 -2.42 18.87 2.47
CA LEU A 26 -3.03 18.77 3.79
C LEU A 26 -3.18 17.32 4.25
N PHE A 27 -3.54 16.44 3.34
CA PHE A 27 -3.67 15.02 3.63
C PHE A 27 -2.32 14.43 4.03
N ASP A 28 -1.27 14.78 3.32
CA ASP A 28 0.09 14.30 3.59
C ASP A 28 0.56 14.75 4.98
N LEU A 29 0.32 16.01 5.32
CA LEU A 29 0.69 16.52 6.63
C LEU A 29 -0.04 15.79 7.76
N TYR A 30 -1.30 15.45 7.53
CA TYR A 30 -2.12 14.81 8.54
C TYR A 30 -1.79 13.33 8.71
N TYR A 31 -1.71 12.58 7.62
CA TYR A 31 -1.55 11.12 7.65
C TYR A 31 -0.10 10.67 7.67
N ASN A 32 0.77 11.30 6.91
CA ASN A 32 2.16 10.87 6.79
C ASN A 32 3.10 11.60 7.75
N GLU A 33 2.88 12.90 7.96
CA GLU A 33 3.70 13.69 8.89
C GLU A 33 3.12 13.69 10.30
N ASP A 34 1.95 13.12 10.47
CA ASP A 34 1.27 12.95 11.77
C ASP A 34 1.03 14.25 12.53
N LEU A 35 0.77 15.33 11.81
CA LEU A 35 0.44 16.61 12.44
C LEU A 35 -1.02 16.66 12.88
N SER A 36 -1.30 17.41 13.94
CA SER A 36 -2.66 17.65 14.39
C SER A 36 -3.36 18.66 13.47
N LEU A 37 -4.69 18.69 13.53
CA LEU A 37 -5.46 19.68 12.77
C LEU A 37 -5.04 21.10 13.11
N ALA A 38 -4.76 21.37 14.39
CA ALA A 38 -4.33 22.68 14.84
C ALA A 38 -2.97 23.07 14.25
N GLU A 39 -2.02 22.12 14.24
CA GLU A 39 -0.69 22.35 13.68
C GLU A 39 -0.76 22.61 12.18
N ILE A 40 -1.59 21.84 11.47
CA ILE A 40 -1.78 22.03 10.04
C ILE A 40 -2.43 23.37 9.74
N ALA A 41 -3.44 23.74 10.53
CA ALA A 41 -4.14 25.03 10.37
C ALA A 41 -3.17 26.20 10.50
N GLU A 42 -2.29 26.14 11.50
CA GLU A 42 -1.27 27.16 11.72
C GLU A 42 -0.30 27.22 10.55
N HIS A 43 0.16 26.06 10.10
CA HIS A 43 1.10 25.97 8.98
C HIS A 43 0.50 26.49 7.67
N ALA A 44 -0.76 26.12 7.40
CA ALA A 44 -1.43 26.47 6.15
C ALA A 44 -2.10 27.84 6.15
N GLY A 45 -2.20 28.49 7.31
CA GLY A 45 -2.83 29.79 7.42
C GLY A 45 -4.35 29.77 7.23
N ILE A 46 -5.00 28.65 7.57
CA ILE A 46 -6.46 28.51 7.50
C ILE A 46 -6.98 28.01 8.84
N THR A 47 -8.31 27.90 8.96
CA THR A 47 -8.91 27.44 10.21
C THR A 47 -8.79 25.95 10.38
N ARG A 48 -8.85 25.48 11.64
CA ARG A 48 -8.89 24.05 11.94
C ARG A 48 -10.05 23.36 11.24
N GLN A 49 -11.21 24.02 11.21
CA GLN A 49 -12.39 23.48 10.53
C GLN A 49 -12.15 23.38 9.02
N GLY A 50 -11.47 24.37 8.44
CA GLY A 50 -11.11 24.34 7.03
C GLY A 50 -10.19 23.16 6.69
N VAL A 51 -9.22 22.88 7.56
CA VAL A 51 -8.32 21.73 7.41
C VAL A 51 -9.14 20.45 7.48
N ARG A 52 -9.98 20.32 8.51
CA ARG A 52 -10.81 19.13 8.71
C ARG A 52 -11.69 18.87 7.50
N ASP A 53 -12.35 19.92 7.00
CA ASP A 53 -13.24 19.76 5.83
C ASP A 53 -12.48 19.34 4.59
N SER A 54 -11.29 19.90 4.38
CA SER A 54 -10.47 19.55 3.24
C SER A 54 -10.02 18.09 3.30
N ILE A 55 -9.59 17.64 4.49
CA ILE A 55 -9.16 16.25 4.69
C ILE A 55 -10.34 15.31 4.49
N LYS A 56 -11.51 15.66 5.00
CA LYS A 56 -12.71 14.84 4.82
C LYS A 56 -13.09 14.69 3.35
N ARG A 57 -13.01 15.78 2.60
CA ARG A 57 -13.27 15.72 1.16
C ARG A 57 -12.25 14.86 0.43
N ALA A 58 -10.99 14.93 0.84
CA ALA A 58 -9.95 14.10 0.27
C ALA A 58 -10.20 12.61 0.59
N GLU A 59 -10.53 12.31 1.84
CA GLU A 59 -10.86 10.94 2.25
C GLU A 59 -12.02 10.38 1.42
N HIS A 60 -13.05 11.19 1.23
CA HIS A 60 -14.20 10.77 0.43
C HIS A 60 -13.81 10.53 -1.02
N ALA A 61 -13.00 11.41 -1.60
CA ALA A 61 -12.57 11.26 -2.99
C ALA A 61 -11.75 9.99 -3.18
N LEU A 62 -10.84 9.70 -2.24
CA LEU A 62 -10.03 8.48 -2.30
C LEU A 62 -10.89 7.23 -2.16
N GLY A 63 -11.85 7.26 -1.24
CA GLY A 63 -12.79 6.14 -1.06
C GLY A 63 -13.64 5.89 -2.28
N GLU A 64 -14.08 6.95 -2.95
CA GLU A 64 -14.85 6.84 -4.21
C GLU A 64 -14.02 6.19 -5.30
N MET A 65 -12.74 6.56 -5.41
CA MET A 65 -11.85 5.95 -6.40
C MET A 65 -11.70 4.45 -6.14
N GLU A 66 -11.49 4.07 -4.88
CA GLU A 66 -11.36 2.66 -4.53
C GLU A 66 -12.64 1.90 -4.79
N SER A 67 -13.79 2.51 -4.47
CA SER A 67 -15.09 1.90 -4.72
C SER A 67 -15.28 1.57 -6.20
N LYS A 68 -14.76 2.42 -7.08
CA LYS A 68 -14.89 2.23 -8.53
C LYS A 68 -13.83 1.34 -9.13
N LEU A 69 -12.59 1.44 -8.67
CA LEU A 69 -11.44 0.78 -9.30
C LEU A 69 -10.94 -0.45 -8.57
N GLY A 70 -11.04 -0.47 -7.23
CA GLY A 70 -10.64 -1.62 -6.42
C GLY A 70 -9.16 -1.97 -6.50
N LEU A 71 -8.28 -1.00 -6.76
CA LEU A 71 -6.85 -1.27 -6.92
C LEU A 71 -6.17 -1.68 -5.62
N VAL A 72 -6.56 -1.06 -4.51
CA VAL A 72 -5.98 -1.39 -3.20
C VAL A 72 -6.36 -2.81 -2.79
N ALA A 73 -7.62 -3.18 -2.96
CA ALA A 73 -8.10 -4.53 -2.64
C ALA A 73 -7.40 -5.55 -3.51
N ARG A 74 -7.27 -5.29 -4.81
CA ARG A 74 -6.60 -6.19 -5.74
C ARG A 74 -5.12 -6.33 -5.42
N TYR A 75 -4.48 -5.24 -5.07
CA TYR A 75 -3.07 -5.26 -4.65
C TYR A 75 -2.89 -6.14 -3.42
N GLY A 76 -3.76 -5.99 -2.42
CA GLY A 76 -3.72 -6.79 -1.20
C GLY A 76 -3.87 -8.29 -1.48
N ASP A 77 -4.80 -8.65 -2.37
CA ASP A 77 -5.01 -10.04 -2.76
C ASP A 77 -3.78 -10.60 -3.49
N THR A 78 -3.21 -9.81 -4.39
CA THR A 78 -2.01 -10.21 -5.13
C THR A 78 -0.83 -10.43 -4.18
N GLU A 79 -0.62 -9.50 -3.24
CA GLU A 79 0.46 -9.61 -2.27
C GLU A 79 0.28 -10.84 -1.38
N ARG A 80 -0.94 -11.13 -0.95
CA ARG A 80 -1.20 -12.32 -0.14
C ARG A 80 -0.89 -13.59 -0.93
N CYS A 81 -1.36 -13.69 -2.17
CA CYS A 81 -1.11 -14.86 -3.00
C CYS A 81 0.38 -15.02 -3.28
N ALA A 82 1.08 -13.93 -3.57
CA ALA A 82 2.53 -13.98 -3.79
C ALA A 82 3.26 -14.48 -2.54
N GLY A 83 2.81 -14.02 -1.35
CA GLY A 83 3.39 -14.47 -0.08
C GLY A 83 3.20 -15.97 0.14
N GLU A 84 2.00 -16.48 -0.15
CA GLU A 84 1.72 -17.90 -0.03
C GLU A 84 2.55 -18.71 -1.01
N LEU A 85 2.73 -18.22 -2.24
CA LEU A 85 3.58 -18.88 -3.22
C LEU A 85 5.04 -18.92 -2.77
N ARG A 86 5.52 -17.84 -2.16
CA ARG A 86 6.89 -17.82 -1.62
C ARG A 86 7.09 -18.90 -0.56
N GLU A 87 6.09 -19.08 0.29
CA GLU A 87 6.15 -20.13 1.31
C GLU A 87 6.21 -21.52 0.67
N GLU A 88 5.42 -21.74 -0.38
CA GLU A 88 5.44 -23.03 -1.09
C GLU A 88 6.77 -23.27 -1.79
N VAL A 89 7.38 -22.23 -2.38
CA VAL A 89 8.69 -22.33 -2.99
C VAL A 89 9.74 -22.68 -1.92
N SER A 90 9.67 -22.07 -0.75
CA SER A 90 10.59 -22.38 0.36
C SER A 90 10.45 -23.83 0.80
N ARG A 91 9.23 -24.34 0.85
CA ARG A 91 8.98 -25.76 1.19
C ARG A 91 9.58 -26.68 0.14
N LEU A 92 9.41 -26.33 -1.13
CA LEU A 92 9.99 -27.12 -2.22
C LEU A 92 11.52 -27.15 -2.14
N LEU A 93 12.14 -26.00 -1.87
CA LEU A 93 13.60 -25.93 -1.73
C LEU A 93 14.09 -26.77 -0.55
N ALA A 94 13.38 -26.72 0.57
CA ALA A 94 13.73 -27.54 1.73
C ALA A 94 13.60 -29.03 1.41
N LEU A 95 12.52 -29.43 0.73
CA LEU A 95 12.31 -30.80 0.32
C LEU A 95 13.42 -31.25 -0.63
N ASN A 96 13.82 -30.39 -1.55
CA ASN A 96 14.90 -30.68 -2.48
C ASN A 96 16.23 -30.89 -1.76
N THR A 97 16.55 -30.03 -0.81
CA THR A 97 17.78 -30.11 -0.02
C THR A 97 17.83 -31.39 0.81
N ASP A 98 16.70 -31.74 1.43
CA ASP A 98 16.65 -32.87 2.37
C ASP A 98 16.47 -34.22 1.69
N THR A 99 15.74 -34.28 0.58
CA THR A 99 15.28 -35.53 0.00
C THR A 99 15.58 -35.70 -1.47
N LEU A 100 15.16 -34.76 -2.31
CA LEU A 100 15.21 -34.93 -3.76
C LEU A 100 16.59 -34.77 -4.37
N HIS A 101 17.37 -33.80 -3.85
CA HIS A 101 18.72 -33.49 -4.34
C HIS A 101 18.77 -33.28 -5.87
N SER A 102 17.74 -32.63 -6.42
CA SER A 102 17.61 -32.39 -7.85
C SER A 102 18.10 -30.98 -8.23
N PRO A 103 19.18 -30.88 -9.03
CA PRO A 103 19.61 -29.56 -9.52
C PRO A 103 18.54 -28.89 -10.40
N GLU A 104 17.75 -29.71 -11.11
CA GLU A 104 16.68 -29.20 -11.95
C GLU A 104 15.56 -28.56 -11.10
N ALA A 105 15.19 -29.22 -10.00
CA ALA A 105 14.19 -28.67 -9.08
C ALA A 105 14.65 -27.36 -8.46
N GLU A 106 15.92 -27.28 -8.11
CA GLU A 106 16.51 -26.06 -7.56
C GLU A 106 16.43 -24.90 -8.59
N ALA A 107 16.79 -25.20 -9.83
CA ALA A 107 16.75 -24.20 -10.91
C ALA A 107 15.32 -23.70 -11.15
N ILE A 108 14.33 -24.60 -11.11
CA ILE A 108 12.93 -24.22 -11.28
C ILE A 108 12.47 -23.33 -10.11
N ALA A 109 12.79 -23.70 -8.89
CA ALA A 109 12.41 -22.93 -7.72
C ALA A 109 13.06 -21.53 -7.73
N ASP A 110 14.32 -21.46 -8.15
CA ASP A 110 15.02 -20.16 -8.29
C ASP A 110 14.34 -19.29 -9.34
N ARG A 111 13.89 -19.89 -10.43
CA ARG A 111 13.15 -19.17 -11.46
C ARG A 111 11.80 -18.64 -10.92
N MET A 112 11.11 -19.47 -10.14
CA MET A 112 9.86 -19.07 -9.51
C MET A 112 10.07 -17.88 -8.57
N THR A 113 11.14 -17.92 -7.79
CA THR A 113 11.50 -16.82 -6.90
C THR A 113 11.76 -15.53 -7.68
N ALA A 114 12.51 -15.64 -8.77
CA ALA A 114 12.80 -14.47 -9.62
C ALA A 114 11.52 -13.86 -10.19
N LEU A 115 10.56 -14.68 -10.60
CA LEU A 115 9.29 -14.22 -11.11
C LEU A 115 8.45 -13.53 -10.03
N LEU A 116 8.44 -14.09 -8.82
CA LEU A 116 7.76 -13.48 -7.69
C LEU A 116 8.36 -12.13 -7.32
N ASP A 117 9.69 -12.02 -7.36
CA ASP A 117 10.38 -10.75 -7.11
C ASP A 117 10.00 -9.70 -8.15
N GLN A 118 9.83 -10.12 -9.39
CA GLN A 118 9.43 -9.25 -10.48
C GLN A 118 8.04 -8.66 -10.22
N LEU A 119 7.10 -9.47 -9.74
CA LEU A 119 5.77 -8.98 -9.36
C LEU A 119 5.84 -7.88 -8.31
N ARG A 120 6.72 -8.03 -7.34
CA ARG A 120 6.87 -7.05 -6.27
C ARG A 120 7.39 -5.71 -6.80
N GLN A 121 8.27 -5.73 -7.79
CA GLN A 121 8.84 -4.53 -8.39
C GLN A 121 7.82 -3.77 -9.24
N GLU A 122 6.85 -4.46 -9.81
CA GLU A 122 5.84 -3.88 -10.66
C GLU A 122 4.63 -3.35 -9.90
N ALA A 123 4.55 -3.66 -8.62
CA ALA A 123 3.42 -3.25 -7.77
C ALA A 123 3.55 -1.80 -7.30
#